data_e77967b4d809d0568bdfbe516213252e
#
_entry.id   e77967b4d809d0568bdfbe516213252e
#
_cell.length_a   1.000
_cell.length_b   1.000
_cell.length_c   1.000
_cell.angle_alpha   90.00
_cell.angle_beta   90.00
_cell.angle_gamma   90.00
#
_symmetry.space_group_name_H-M   'P 1'
#
loop_
_entity.id
_entity.type
_entity.pdbx_description
1 polymer ?
#
loop_
_entity_poly.entity_id
_entity_poly.type
_entity_poly.pdbx_seq_one_letter_code
_entity_poly.pdbx_strand_id
1 'polypeptide(L)'
;MMSSISIGQLTLQQIKDKGIKHPEIVYAQYRLETGNGVSRAFTEYNNAFGFIYKRKLMRFKSVEACVEYYKTWQSKRYVKGDYFEFLKKIGYAEEEGYIELLKKML
;
A
#
# COMPACT_ATOMS: atom_id res chain seq x y z
N MET A 1 -26.82 0.03 7.93
CA MET A 1 -26.39 0.26 7.60
C MET A 1 -25.49 0.37 7.47
N MET A 2 -25.15 0.42 7.39
CA MET A 2 -24.42 0.74 7.13
C MET A 2 -23.51 0.80 6.82
N SER A 3 -23.21 0.81 6.61
CA SER A 3 -22.43 1.03 6.29
C SER A 3 -21.58 1.39 5.93
N SER A 4 -21.77 1.51 5.98
CA SER A 4 -20.95 1.93 5.68
C SER A 4 -19.98 2.09 5.84
N ILE A 5 -20.41 2.12 6.24
CA ILE A 5 -19.37 2.44 6.78
C ILE A 5 -18.03 1.94 6.48
N SER A 6 -17.32 1.28 6.45
CA SER A 6 -16.03 0.84 6.01
C SER A 6 -15.89 0.80 4.50
N ILE A 7 -16.84 1.40 3.81
CA ILE A 7 -16.73 1.53 2.35
C ILE A 7 -15.46 2.27 2.03
N GLY A 8 -14.62 1.72 1.15
CA GLY A 8 -13.35 2.31 0.77
C GLY A 8 -12.18 1.91 1.65
N GLN A 9 -12.45 1.35 2.82
CA GLN A 9 -11.37 0.86 3.66
C GLN A 9 -10.73 -0.37 3.02
N LEU A 10 -9.41 -0.46 3.15
CA LEU A 10 -8.67 -1.63 2.68
C LEU A 10 -8.35 -2.50 3.89
N THR A 11 -8.56 -3.80 3.77
CA THR A 11 -8.31 -4.74 4.86
C THR A 11 -7.12 -5.63 4.55
N LEU A 12 -6.53 -6.17 5.61
CA LEU A 12 -5.44 -7.13 5.46
C LEU A 12 -5.91 -8.34 4.65
N GLN A 13 -7.14 -8.79 4.87
CA GLN A 13 -7.65 -9.96 4.17
C GLN A 13 -7.74 -9.71 2.66
N GLN A 14 -8.13 -8.50 2.25
CA GLN A 14 -8.18 -8.18 0.83
C GLN A 14 -6.80 -8.27 0.19
N ILE A 15 -5.76 -7.86 0.91
CA ILE A 15 -4.39 -7.96 0.41
C ILE A 15 -3.97 -9.42 0.31
N LYS A 16 -4.29 -10.22 1.33
CA LYS A 16 -4.00 -11.66 1.32
C LYS A 16 -4.71 -12.36 0.16
N ASP A 17 -5.96 -12.00 -0.07
CA ASP A 17 -6.76 -12.65 -1.10
C ASP A 17 -6.21 -12.42 -2.51
N LYS A 18 -5.47 -11.34 -2.71
CA LYS A 18 -4.83 -11.06 -4.00
C LYS A 18 -3.51 -11.81 -4.16
N GLY A 19 -3.06 -12.53 -3.14
CA GLY A 19 -1.80 -13.27 -3.22
C GLY A 19 -0.57 -12.40 -3.13
N ILE A 20 -0.69 -11.21 -2.55
CA ILE A 20 0.44 -10.32 -2.35
C ILE A 20 1.34 -10.90 -1.26
N LYS A 21 2.65 -10.92 -1.52
CA LYS A 21 3.62 -11.44 -0.57
C LYS A 21 3.85 -10.43 0.55
N HIS A 22 4.10 -10.94 1.76
CA HIS A 22 4.30 -10.12 2.96
C HIS A 22 3.12 -9.17 3.19
N PRO A 23 1.90 -9.72 3.24
CA PRO A 23 0.70 -8.88 3.28
C PRO A 23 0.63 -8.00 4.52
N GLU A 24 1.17 -8.43 5.65
CA GLU A 24 1.16 -7.61 6.87
C GLU A 24 1.99 -6.34 6.68
N ILE A 25 3.15 -6.46 6.02
CA ILE A 25 3.99 -5.30 5.75
C ILE A 25 3.30 -4.38 4.75
N VAL A 26 2.69 -4.96 3.72
CA VAL A 26 1.97 -4.18 2.70
C VAL A 26 0.78 -3.46 3.33
N TYR A 27 0.07 -4.12 4.25
CA TYR A 27 -1.03 -3.47 4.96
C TYR A 27 -0.52 -2.31 5.82
N ALA A 28 0.66 -2.48 6.45
CA ALA A 28 1.27 -1.39 7.21
C ALA A 28 1.62 -0.21 6.29
N GLN A 29 2.08 -0.49 5.07
CA GLN A 29 2.34 0.57 4.10
C GLN A 29 1.05 1.36 3.82
N TYR A 30 -0.05 0.65 3.57
CA TYR A 30 -1.34 1.30 3.37
C TYR A 30 -1.70 2.21 4.54
N ARG A 31 -1.60 1.69 5.75
CA ARG A 31 -1.95 2.48 6.94
C ARG A 31 -1.06 3.71 7.10
N LEU A 32 0.22 3.55 6.84
CA LEU A 32 1.17 4.66 6.97
C LEU A 32 0.95 5.71 5.88
N GLU A 33 0.78 5.27 4.62
CA GLU A 33 0.63 6.19 3.50
C GLU A 33 -0.70 6.94 3.52
N THR A 34 -1.72 6.35 4.09
CA THR A 34 -3.06 6.92 4.02
C THR A 34 -3.57 7.46 5.36
N GLY A 35 -2.77 7.37 6.41
CA GLY A 35 -3.24 7.75 7.75
C GLY A 35 -4.43 6.91 8.17
N ASN A 36 -4.34 5.60 7.99
CA ASN A 36 -5.40 4.64 8.28
C ASN A 36 -6.64 4.84 7.40
N GLY A 37 -6.41 5.23 6.15
CA GLY A 37 -7.48 5.29 5.16
C GLY A 37 -8.22 6.60 5.08
N VAL A 38 -7.64 7.70 5.60
CA VAL A 38 -8.34 8.99 5.60
C VAL A 38 -7.76 10.01 4.64
N SER A 39 -6.59 9.76 4.03
CA SER A 39 -5.96 10.73 3.16
C SER A 39 -6.77 10.97 1.88
N ARG A 40 -6.60 12.15 1.27
CA ARG A 40 -7.25 12.46 0.00
C ARG A 40 -6.76 11.55 -1.11
N ALA A 41 -5.48 11.17 -1.09
CA ALA A 41 -4.94 10.26 -2.09
C ALA A 41 -5.73 8.94 -2.09
N PHE A 42 -6.11 8.48 -0.91
CA PHE A 42 -6.88 7.25 -0.81
C PHE A 42 -8.37 7.49 -1.10
N THR A 43 -8.98 8.49 -0.45
CA THR A 43 -10.43 8.68 -0.55
C THR A 43 -10.86 9.21 -1.91
N GLU A 44 -10.03 10.01 -2.56
CA GLU A 44 -10.41 10.63 -3.84
C GLU A 44 -9.78 9.95 -5.04
N TYR A 45 -8.56 9.38 -4.88
CA TYR A 45 -7.82 8.80 -6.00
C TYR A 45 -7.75 7.28 -5.92
N ASN A 46 -8.30 6.68 -4.86
CA ASN A 46 -8.21 5.24 -4.63
C ASN A 46 -6.76 4.74 -4.57
N ASN A 47 -5.85 5.62 -4.16
CA ASN A 47 -4.43 5.31 -4.11
C ASN A 47 -4.05 4.93 -2.68
N ALA A 48 -3.92 3.63 -2.45
CA ALA A 48 -3.72 3.08 -1.11
C ALA A 48 -2.27 3.06 -0.66
N PHE A 49 -1.32 3.25 -1.57
CA PHE A 49 0.09 3.02 -1.27
C PHE A 49 0.99 4.18 -1.67
N GLY A 50 0.41 5.31 -2.02
CA GLY A 50 1.20 6.48 -2.35
C GLY A 50 1.92 6.39 -3.69
N PHE A 51 1.42 5.60 -4.63
CA PHE A 51 2.05 5.47 -5.93
C PHE A 51 2.11 6.80 -6.67
N ILE A 52 3.28 7.08 -7.25
CA ILE A 52 3.54 8.30 -7.99
C ILE A 52 4.05 7.93 -9.37
N TYR A 53 3.54 8.62 -10.39
CA TYR A 53 4.03 8.48 -11.75
C TYR A 53 4.24 9.87 -12.32
N LYS A 54 5.44 10.13 -12.85
CA LYS A 54 5.79 11.43 -13.41
C LYS A 54 5.49 12.58 -12.43
N ARG A 55 5.86 12.36 -11.16
CA ARG A 55 5.75 13.34 -10.08
C ARG A 55 4.32 13.65 -9.65
N LYS A 56 3.36 12.84 -10.08
CA LYS A 56 1.96 13.04 -9.69
C LYS A 56 1.43 11.78 -9.04
N LEU A 57 0.57 11.95 -8.05
CA LEU A 57 -0.12 10.83 -7.44
C LEU A 57 -0.98 10.15 -8.49
N MET A 58 -0.87 8.83 -8.55
CA MET A 58 -1.66 8.05 -9.49
C MET A 58 -3.10 7.97 -9.02
N ARG A 59 -4.01 7.90 -9.99
CA ARG A 59 -5.43 7.70 -9.74
C ARG A 59 -5.80 6.29 -10.20
N PHE A 60 -6.63 5.63 -9.41
CA PHE A 60 -7.11 4.29 -9.76
C PHE A 60 -8.64 4.33 -9.82
N LYS A 61 -9.23 3.50 -10.65
CA LYS A 61 -10.68 3.47 -10.79
C LYS A 61 -11.35 2.86 -9.55
N SER A 62 -10.59 2.12 -8.75
CA SER A 62 -11.08 1.52 -7.51
C SER A 62 -9.90 1.19 -6.63
N VAL A 63 -10.17 0.97 -5.34
CA VAL A 63 -9.13 0.50 -4.41
C VAL A 63 -8.64 -0.87 -4.85
N GLU A 64 -9.56 -1.72 -5.32
CA GLU A 64 -9.16 -3.04 -5.80
C GLU A 64 -8.17 -2.94 -6.96
N ALA A 65 -8.40 -2.01 -7.88
CA ALA A 65 -7.47 -1.82 -9.00
C ALA A 65 -6.09 -1.39 -8.50
N CYS A 66 -6.04 -0.59 -7.45
CA CYS A 66 -4.77 -0.18 -6.84
C CYS A 66 -4.05 -1.39 -6.22
N VAL A 67 -4.79 -2.24 -5.54
CA VAL A 67 -4.22 -3.44 -4.93
C VAL A 67 -3.68 -4.38 -6.01
N GLU A 68 -4.41 -4.53 -7.10
CA GLU A 68 -3.93 -5.36 -8.22
C GLU A 68 -2.68 -4.75 -8.85
N TYR A 69 -2.62 -3.45 -8.93
CA TYR A 69 -1.42 -2.77 -9.42
C TYR A 69 -0.23 -3.08 -8.51
N TYR A 70 -0.44 -3.05 -7.19
CA TYR A 70 0.63 -3.41 -6.25
C TYR A 70 1.10 -4.84 -6.48
N LYS A 71 0.16 -5.77 -6.65
CA LYS A 71 0.48 -7.16 -6.90
C LYS A 71 1.38 -7.31 -8.14
N THR A 72 1.00 -6.66 -9.21
CA THR A 72 1.79 -6.70 -10.45
C THR A 72 3.17 -6.08 -10.24
N TRP A 73 3.20 -4.93 -9.57
CA TRP A 73 4.45 -4.21 -9.28
C TRP A 73 5.38 -5.09 -8.44
N GLN A 74 4.84 -5.71 -7.39
CA GLN A 74 5.63 -6.58 -6.53
C GLN A 74 6.15 -7.80 -7.30
N SER A 75 5.30 -8.41 -8.10
CA SER A 75 5.65 -9.61 -8.86
C SER A 75 6.81 -9.37 -9.82
N LYS A 76 6.92 -8.17 -10.33
CA LYS A 76 7.99 -7.82 -11.26
C LYS A 76 9.31 -7.49 -10.58
N ARG A 77 9.28 -7.13 -9.30
CA ARG A 77 10.44 -6.56 -8.62
C ARG A 77 10.95 -7.37 -7.44
N TYR A 78 10.05 -7.99 -6.70
CA TYR A 78 10.44 -8.72 -5.50
C TYR A 78 10.56 -10.20 -5.82
N VAL A 79 11.72 -10.78 -5.50
CA VAL A 79 11.96 -12.20 -5.73
C VAL A 79 11.86 -12.98 -4.42
N LYS A 80 12.69 -12.61 -3.45
CA LYS A 80 12.72 -13.30 -2.17
C LYS A 80 13.51 -12.48 -1.16
N GLY A 81 13.46 -12.88 0.10
CA GLY A 81 14.28 -12.29 1.14
C GLY A 81 13.50 -11.30 1.99
N ASP A 82 14.23 -10.53 2.75
CA ASP A 82 13.68 -9.57 3.69
C ASP A 82 12.95 -8.46 2.94
N TYR A 83 11.64 -8.33 3.17
CA TYR A 83 10.84 -7.37 2.45
C TYR A 83 11.17 -5.92 2.83
N PHE A 84 11.57 -5.69 4.07
CA PHE A 84 12.00 -4.35 4.47
C PHE A 84 13.26 -3.93 3.72
N GLU A 85 14.20 -4.85 3.56
CA GLU A 85 15.41 -4.56 2.79
C GLU A 85 15.07 -4.30 1.32
N PHE A 86 14.13 -5.07 0.78
CA PHE A 86 13.66 -4.84 -0.58
C PHE A 86 13.09 -3.44 -0.73
N LEU A 87 12.19 -3.01 0.17
CA LEU A 87 11.59 -1.69 0.10
C LEU A 87 12.64 -0.59 0.22
N LYS A 88 13.60 -0.78 1.10
CA LYS A 88 14.67 0.19 1.29
C LYS A 88 15.53 0.30 0.03
N LYS A 89 15.88 -0.83 -0.55
CA LYS A 89 16.77 -0.89 -1.70
C LYS A 89 16.17 -0.23 -2.93
N ILE A 90 14.88 -0.40 -3.16
CA ILE A 90 14.23 0.22 -4.31
C ILE A 90 13.84 1.67 -4.05
N GLY A 91 14.09 2.17 -2.83
CA GLY A 91 13.75 3.56 -2.50
C GLY A 91 12.25 3.81 -2.51
N TYR A 92 11.47 2.88 -1.94
CA TYR A 92 10.01 3.00 -1.95
C TYR A 92 9.54 4.34 -1.41
N ALA A 93 10.17 4.81 -0.34
CA ALA A 93 9.89 6.12 0.21
C ALA A 93 11.21 6.81 0.49
N GLU A 94 11.28 8.08 0.16
CA GLU A 94 12.49 8.87 0.39
C GLU A 94 12.62 9.32 1.84
N GLU A 95 11.53 9.26 2.56
CA GLU A 95 11.50 9.72 3.94
C GLU A 95 12.38 8.84 4.82
N GLU A 96 13.32 9.50 5.51
CA GLU A 96 14.17 8.79 6.46
C GLU A 96 13.30 8.27 7.60
N GLY A 97 13.59 7.04 8.03
CA GLY A 97 12.81 6.44 9.09
C GLY A 97 11.57 5.69 8.65
N TYR A 98 11.27 5.67 7.34
CA TYR A 98 10.09 4.98 6.82
C TYR A 98 10.05 3.51 7.24
N ILE A 99 11.18 2.82 7.09
CA ILE A 99 11.25 1.39 7.41
C ILE A 99 11.04 1.16 8.90
N GLU A 100 11.63 2.01 9.74
CA GLU A 100 11.45 1.90 11.19
C GLU A 100 9.98 2.11 11.59
N LEU A 101 9.31 3.05 10.93
CA LEU A 101 7.88 3.26 11.20
C LEU A 101 7.06 2.03 10.81
N LEU A 102 7.36 1.43 9.66
CA LEU A 102 6.67 0.21 9.24
C LEU A 102 6.85 -0.90 10.25
N LYS A 103 8.09 -1.09 10.73
CA LYS A 103 8.37 -2.14 11.70
C LYS A 103 7.60 -1.95 12.99
N LYS A 104 7.41 -0.70 13.41
CA LYS A 104 6.66 -0.41 14.63
C LYS A 104 5.17 -0.69 14.48
N MET A 105 4.67 -0.76 13.26
CA MET A 105 3.25 -1.00 13.01
C MET A 105 2.88 -2.48 12.96
N LEU A 106 3.85 -3.35 13.04
CA LEU A 106 3.62 -4.81 13.00
C LEU A 106 3.46 -5.45 14.42
#